data_456e86f82f8b28cba62362fadd7b8ece
#
_entry.id   456e86f82f8b28cba62362fadd7b8ece
#
_cell.length_a   1.000
_cell.length_b   1.000
_cell.length_c   1.000
_cell.angle_alpha   90.00
_cell.angle_beta   90.00
_cell.angle_gamma   90.00
#
_symmetry.space_group_name_H-M   'P 1'
#
loop_
_entity.id
_entity.type
_entity.pdbx_description
1 polymer ?
#
loop_
_entity_poly.entity_id
_entity_poly.type
_entity_poly.pdbx_seq_one_letter_code
_entity_poly.pdbx_strand_id
1 'polypeptide(L)'
;MSDRITLTGLAATACHGVLDFEKRIPQPFVLDISLEADLGPAGRSDDLEASLSYADVAARAVEVCSGEPVDLIETLAERVADACLAWEIVEAVDVTVHKPHAPAGVAFTPSTGVLAGPSVSVSREQRRRVVIAMGTNLGRRVATLRAALDSLRALEGFEVTQVSPLVETDPVGGVAQPDYLNAVVVGVTRLAPGHLIRELHRIEADHGRVRGERWGARTLDLDVVTLGEAGREDEIVLADERDGVQAGAADASWSPLALPHPRAHERAFVLVPWAQAAPWMAVRTPDGVLPLLDAVQRVDASGVRRGPSWDDDDHIDLEEGLT
;
A
#
# COMPACT_ATOMS: atom_id res chain seq x y z
N MET A 1 -2.55 3.53 15.06
CA MET A 1 -2.61 2.18 15.69
C MET A 1 -3.33 1.27 14.74
N SER A 2 -2.66 0.24 14.21
CA SER A 2 -3.27 -0.74 13.33
C SER A 2 -4.19 -1.65 14.12
N ASP A 3 -5.32 -2.03 13.53
CA ASP A 3 -6.22 -3.05 14.09
C ASP A 3 -5.59 -4.43 13.94
N ARG A 4 -6.04 -5.43 14.72
CA ARG A 4 -5.43 -6.76 14.72
C ARG A 4 -6.47 -7.88 14.73
N ILE A 5 -6.19 -8.92 13.93
CA ILE A 5 -6.82 -10.24 14.03
C ILE A 5 -5.78 -11.19 14.65
N THR A 6 -6.14 -11.87 15.74
CA THR A 6 -5.20 -12.76 16.43
C THR A 6 -5.78 -14.17 16.53
N LEU A 7 -4.99 -15.16 16.12
CA LEU A 7 -5.24 -16.60 16.32
C LEU A 7 -4.21 -17.10 17.33
N THR A 8 -4.65 -17.66 18.44
CA THR A 8 -3.76 -18.15 19.50
C THR A 8 -3.98 -19.64 19.71
N GLY A 9 -2.89 -20.39 19.80
CA GLY A 9 -2.95 -21.82 20.09
C GLY A 9 -3.44 -22.69 18.94
N LEU A 10 -3.24 -22.25 17.67
CA LEU A 10 -3.63 -23.03 16.51
C LEU A 10 -2.76 -24.30 16.40
N ALA A 11 -3.38 -25.46 16.62
CA ALA A 11 -2.68 -26.74 16.64
C ALA A 11 -2.54 -27.35 15.24
N ALA A 12 -1.35 -27.85 14.94
CA ALA A 12 -1.04 -28.60 13.73
C ALA A 12 -0.18 -29.83 14.07
N THR A 13 -0.22 -30.84 13.19
CA THR A 13 0.64 -32.02 13.30
C THR A 13 1.49 -32.11 12.04
N ALA A 14 2.81 -32.13 12.21
CA ALA A 14 3.74 -32.04 11.08
C ALA A 14 5.08 -32.77 11.34
N CYS A 15 5.87 -32.89 10.28
CA CYS A 15 7.17 -33.57 10.30
C CYS A 15 8.31 -32.58 10.01
N HIS A 16 8.71 -31.78 11.00
CA HIS A 16 9.80 -30.79 10.86
C HIS A 16 10.89 -31.01 11.90
N GLY A 17 12.13 -30.82 11.53
CA GLY A 17 13.29 -30.86 12.37
C GLY A 17 14.55 -31.36 11.68
N VAL A 18 15.69 -31.20 12.34
CA VAL A 18 17.01 -31.55 11.83
C VAL A 18 17.24 -33.08 11.81
N LEU A 19 16.61 -33.78 12.77
CA LEU A 19 16.83 -35.23 12.95
C LEU A 19 15.96 -36.04 11.96
N ASP A 20 16.53 -37.12 11.42
CA ASP A 20 15.85 -37.97 10.42
C ASP A 20 14.48 -38.49 10.87
N PHE A 21 14.31 -38.79 12.16
CA PHE A 21 13.03 -39.26 12.68
C PHE A 21 11.99 -38.13 12.74
N GLU A 22 12.40 -36.88 12.97
CA GLU A 22 11.49 -35.72 13.02
C GLU A 22 10.86 -35.43 11.65
N LYS A 23 11.55 -35.81 10.57
CA LYS A 23 11.05 -35.69 9.19
C LYS A 23 10.09 -36.82 8.77
N ARG A 24 9.94 -37.82 9.61
CA ARG A 24 9.13 -39.02 9.31
C ARG A 24 8.04 -39.30 10.32
N ILE A 25 8.25 -38.91 11.57
CA ILE A 25 7.30 -39.13 12.66
C ILE A 25 6.60 -37.81 12.97
N PRO A 26 5.28 -37.73 12.74
CA PRO A 26 4.52 -36.51 13.02
C PRO A 26 4.59 -36.14 14.51
N GLN A 27 4.72 -34.86 14.77
CA GLN A 27 4.71 -34.28 16.11
C GLN A 27 3.85 -33.01 16.15
N PRO A 28 3.36 -32.60 17.34
CA PRO A 28 2.53 -31.42 17.46
C PRO A 28 3.38 -30.15 17.32
N PHE A 29 2.81 -29.17 16.60
CA PHE A 29 3.21 -27.79 16.55
C PHE A 29 2.03 -26.93 17.00
N VAL A 30 2.32 -25.75 17.53
CA VAL A 30 1.30 -24.74 17.87
C VAL A 30 1.74 -23.42 17.27
N LEU A 31 0.79 -22.75 16.65
CA LEU A 31 1.02 -21.46 15.99
C LEU A 31 0.22 -20.37 16.72
N ASP A 32 0.86 -19.26 17.02
CA ASP A 32 0.21 -18.00 17.36
C ASP A 32 0.47 -17.03 16.20
N ILE A 33 -0.60 -16.43 15.68
CA ILE A 33 -0.56 -15.55 14.52
C ILE A 33 -1.30 -14.27 14.86
N SER A 34 -0.66 -13.11 14.66
CA SER A 34 -1.29 -11.79 14.82
C SER A 34 -1.12 -11.01 13.52
N LEU A 35 -2.22 -10.63 12.90
CA LEU A 35 -2.28 -9.93 11.61
C LEU A 35 -2.67 -8.48 11.84
N GLU A 36 -1.90 -7.53 11.32
CA GLU A 36 -2.29 -6.13 11.24
C GLU A 36 -3.04 -5.87 9.94
N ALA A 37 -4.18 -5.20 10.04
CA ALA A 37 -5.03 -4.81 8.92
C ALA A 37 -5.88 -3.60 9.30
N ASP A 38 -6.40 -2.85 8.31
CA ASP A 38 -7.42 -1.84 8.57
C ASP A 38 -8.81 -2.49 8.63
N LEU A 39 -9.30 -2.73 9.84
CA LEU A 39 -10.61 -3.33 10.10
C LEU A 39 -11.73 -2.28 10.27
N GLY A 40 -11.40 -1.00 10.20
CA GLY A 40 -12.36 0.08 10.34
C GLY A 40 -13.55 0.01 9.37
N PRO A 41 -13.35 -0.28 8.07
CA PRO A 41 -14.45 -0.49 7.13
C PRO A 41 -15.39 -1.62 7.55
N ALA A 42 -14.85 -2.81 7.84
CA ALA A 42 -15.62 -3.96 8.28
C ALA A 42 -16.41 -3.70 9.56
N GLY A 43 -15.77 -3.06 10.54
CA GLY A 43 -16.41 -2.70 11.81
C GLY A 43 -17.59 -1.70 11.67
N ARG A 44 -17.64 -0.93 10.59
CA ARG A 44 -18.73 0.00 10.31
C ARG A 44 -19.84 -0.60 9.44
N SER A 45 -19.49 -1.51 8.52
CA SER A 45 -20.44 -2.07 7.53
C SER A 45 -21.02 -3.42 7.95
N ASP A 46 -20.38 -4.14 8.88
CA ASP A 46 -20.66 -5.55 9.21
C ASP A 46 -20.53 -6.46 7.97
N ASP A 47 -19.62 -6.11 7.07
CA ASP A 47 -19.38 -6.83 5.82
C ASP A 47 -18.07 -7.61 5.92
N LEU A 48 -18.16 -8.93 5.72
CA LEU A 48 -17.00 -9.83 5.75
C LEU A 48 -16.02 -9.57 4.58
N GLU A 49 -16.51 -9.11 3.43
CA GLU A 49 -15.65 -8.78 2.28
C GLU A 49 -14.72 -7.60 2.56
N ALA A 50 -15.09 -6.74 3.52
CA ALA A 50 -14.25 -5.64 4.00
C ALA A 50 -13.25 -6.08 5.10
N SER A 51 -13.15 -7.39 5.40
CA SER A 51 -12.30 -7.94 6.45
C SER A 51 -11.50 -9.14 5.92
N LEU A 52 -10.87 -9.88 6.83
CA LEU A 52 -10.18 -11.14 6.57
C LEU A 52 -10.81 -12.25 7.39
N SER A 53 -11.19 -13.36 6.72
CA SER A 53 -11.70 -14.56 7.38
C SER A 53 -10.58 -15.21 8.21
N TYR A 54 -10.67 -15.15 9.53
CA TYR A 54 -9.74 -15.87 10.41
C TYR A 54 -9.80 -17.39 10.24
N ALA A 55 -10.90 -17.94 9.72
CA ALA A 55 -11.00 -19.34 9.40
C ALA A 55 -10.12 -19.73 8.20
N ASP A 56 -10.06 -18.87 7.18
CA ASP A 56 -9.20 -19.06 6.01
C ASP A 56 -7.73 -18.92 6.40
N VAL A 57 -7.41 -17.94 7.26
CA VAL A 57 -6.06 -17.81 7.82
C VAL A 57 -5.64 -19.05 8.58
N ALA A 58 -6.50 -19.59 9.46
CA ALA A 58 -6.22 -20.80 10.22
C ALA A 58 -6.01 -22.00 9.30
N ALA A 59 -6.89 -22.19 8.30
CA ALA A 59 -6.77 -23.27 7.33
C ALA A 59 -5.46 -23.20 6.55
N ARG A 60 -5.10 -22.01 6.06
CA ARG A 60 -3.88 -21.81 5.30
C ARG A 60 -2.63 -22.00 6.14
N ALA A 61 -2.59 -21.50 7.37
CA ALA A 61 -1.47 -21.70 8.28
C ALA A 61 -1.24 -23.18 8.64
N VAL A 62 -2.32 -23.93 8.88
CA VAL A 62 -2.26 -25.38 9.12
C VAL A 62 -1.77 -26.12 7.87
N GLU A 63 -2.27 -25.77 6.68
CA GLU A 63 -1.81 -26.34 5.41
C GLU A 63 -0.30 -26.15 5.23
N VAL A 64 0.21 -24.92 5.41
CA VAL A 64 1.64 -24.60 5.30
C VAL A 64 2.45 -25.37 6.35
N CYS A 65 1.96 -25.40 7.60
CA CYS A 65 2.63 -26.13 8.68
C CYS A 65 2.65 -27.64 8.44
N SER A 66 1.64 -28.21 7.77
CA SER A 66 1.55 -29.64 7.49
C SER A 66 2.20 -30.05 6.14
N GLY A 67 2.81 -29.08 5.45
CA GLY A 67 3.42 -29.29 4.15
C GLY A 67 4.80 -29.97 4.19
N GLU A 68 5.60 -29.72 3.17
CA GLU A 68 6.94 -30.32 3.02
C GLU A 68 7.83 -30.08 4.24
N PRO A 69 8.49 -31.14 4.78
CA PRO A 69 9.39 -31.02 5.93
C PRO A 69 10.49 -29.97 5.76
N VAL A 70 10.73 -29.22 6.84
CA VAL A 70 11.86 -28.30 6.96
C VAL A 70 12.73 -28.67 8.17
N ASP A 71 13.99 -28.27 8.13
CA ASP A 71 14.93 -28.54 9.21
C ASP A 71 14.71 -27.59 10.41
N LEU A 72 14.41 -26.33 10.14
CA LEU A 72 14.34 -25.27 11.12
C LEU A 72 12.92 -24.76 11.31
N ILE A 73 12.51 -24.54 12.56
CA ILE A 73 11.22 -23.91 12.87
C ILE A 73 11.18 -22.43 12.46
N GLU A 74 12.34 -21.80 12.30
CA GLU A 74 12.50 -20.48 11.72
C GLU A 74 12.02 -20.45 10.27
N THR A 75 12.39 -21.45 9.46
CA THR A 75 11.90 -21.59 8.07
C THR A 75 10.39 -21.82 8.03
N LEU A 76 9.85 -22.58 8.99
CA LEU A 76 8.41 -22.79 9.09
C LEU A 76 7.69 -21.48 9.43
N ALA A 77 8.21 -20.70 10.38
CA ALA A 77 7.65 -19.41 10.76
C ALA A 77 7.64 -18.42 9.58
N GLU A 78 8.73 -18.38 8.78
CA GLU A 78 8.79 -17.56 7.56
C GLU A 78 7.73 -17.98 6.55
N ARG A 79 7.59 -19.29 6.25
CA ARG A 79 6.60 -19.79 5.30
C ARG A 79 5.17 -19.45 5.72
N VAL A 80 4.86 -19.51 7.02
CA VAL A 80 3.55 -19.13 7.55
C VAL A 80 3.35 -17.63 7.41
N ALA A 81 4.37 -16.83 7.72
CA ALA A 81 4.32 -15.37 7.58
C ALA A 81 4.10 -14.95 6.12
N ASP A 82 4.86 -15.52 5.18
CA ASP A 82 4.71 -15.26 3.74
C ASP A 82 3.28 -15.62 3.26
N ALA A 83 2.76 -16.76 3.72
CA ALA A 83 1.41 -17.18 3.37
C ALA A 83 0.34 -16.21 3.91
N CYS A 84 0.55 -15.64 5.10
CA CYS A 84 -0.34 -14.64 5.67
C CYS A 84 -0.25 -13.28 4.95
N LEU A 85 0.95 -12.88 4.53
CA LEU A 85 1.16 -11.64 3.77
C LEU A 85 0.63 -11.73 2.32
N ALA A 86 0.26 -12.92 1.83
CA ALA A 86 -0.36 -13.05 0.52
C ALA A 86 -1.77 -12.43 0.45
N TRP A 87 -2.45 -12.23 1.59
CA TRP A 87 -3.70 -11.46 1.61
C TRP A 87 -3.42 -9.97 1.50
N GLU A 88 -4.07 -9.33 0.55
CA GLU A 88 -3.85 -7.93 0.20
C GLU A 88 -4.16 -6.97 1.36
N ILE A 89 -5.16 -7.31 2.18
CA ILE A 89 -5.57 -6.53 3.36
C ILE A 89 -4.56 -6.61 4.50
N VAL A 90 -3.70 -7.63 4.54
CA VAL A 90 -2.69 -7.80 5.61
C VAL A 90 -1.52 -6.87 5.38
N GLU A 91 -1.23 -6.02 6.35
CA GLU A 91 -0.15 -5.03 6.33
C GLU A 91 1.11 -5.53 7.01
N ALA A 92 0.94 -6.29 8.11
CA ALA A 92 2.02 -6.94 8.84
C ALA A 92 1.52 -8.19 9.55
N VAL A 93 2.44 -9.09 9.90
CA VAL A 93 2.15 -10.32 10.62
C VAL A 93 3.24 -10.64 11.63
N ASP A 94 2.82 -11.03 12.82
CA ASP A 94 3.66 -11.69 13.82
C ASP A 94 3.27 -13.18 13.85
N VAL A 95 4.25 -14.06 13.68
CA VAL A 95 4.05 -15.52 13.73
C VAL A 95 4.96 -16.10 14.80
N THR A 96 4.40 -16.85 15.74
CA THR A 96 5.18 -17.66 16.68
C THR A 96 4.89 -19.13 16.44
N VAL A 97 5.95 -19.90 16.19
CA VAL A 97 5.90 -21.36 16.05
C VAL A 97 6.45 -21.99 17.31
N HIS A 98 5.63 -22.78 18.01
CA HIS A 98 6.03 -23.57 19.17
C HIS A 98 6.23 -25.03 18.78
N LYS A 99 7.29 -25.67 19.31
CA LYS A 99 7.61 -27.09 19.14
C LYS A 99 7.69 -27.79 20.51
N PRO A 100 6.52 -28.13 21.13
CA PRO A 100 6.44 -28.52 22.55
C PRO A 100 7.25 -29.77 22.91
N HIS A 101 7.50 -30.66 21.95
CA HIS A 101 8.18 -31.95 22.18
C HIS A 101 9.68 -31.90 21.87
N ALA A 102 10.25 -30.75 21.63
CA ALA A 102 11.68 -30.57 21.32
C ALA A 102 12.42 -29.83 22.47
N PRO A 103 13.75 -29.98 22.57
CA PRO A 103 14.51 -31.06 21.96
C PRO A 103 14.30 -32.39 22.67
N ALA A 104 14.46 -33.49 21.93
CA ALA A 104 14.27 -34.84 22.47
C ALA A 104 15.14 -35.10 23.71
N GLY A 105 14.56 -35.67 24.75
CA GLY A 105 15.28 -36.00 25.99
C GLY A 105 15.46 -34.82 26.97
N VAL A 106 14.93 -33.64 26.66
CA VAL A 106 14.90 -32.48 27.57
C VAL A 106 13.48 -32.22 28.01
N ALA A 107 13.26 -32.12 29.33
CA ALA A 107 11.97 -31.81 29.90
C ALA A 107 11.83 -30.29 30.14
N PHE A 108 10.71 -29.72 29.73
CA PHE A 108 10.31 -28.37 30.06
C PHE A 108 9.14 -28.39 31.03
N THR A 109 9.14 -27.48 31.97
CA THR A 109 8.04 -27.36 32.93
C THR A 109 7.06 -26.29 32.43
N PRO A 110 5.79 -26.65 32.12
CA PRO A 110 4.79 -25.66 31.75
C PRO A 110 4.60 -24.64 32.89
N SER A 111 4.44 -23.38 32.54
CA SER A 111 3.99 -22.32 33.44
C SER A 111 2.62 -21.82 33.00
N THR A 112 1.91 -21.19 33.89
CA THR A 112 0.55 -20.70 33.64
C THR A 112 0.54 -19.78 32.41
N GLY A 113 -0.21 -20.16 31.36
CA GLY A 113 -0.38 -19.39 30.15
C GLY A 113 0.79 -19.42 29.15
N VAL A 114 1.82 -20.27 29.40
CA VAL A 114 2.97 -20.41 28.51
C VAL A 114 3.12 -21.86 28.06
N LEU A 115 3.20 -22.11 26.76
CA LEU A 115 3.55 -23.42 26.22
C LEU A 115 4.98 -23.76 26.58
N ALA A 116 5.21 -24.99 27.05
CA ALA A 116 6.55 -25.47 27.36
C ALA A 116 7.25 -25.90 26.07
N GLY A 117 8.54 -25.61 25.98
CA GLY A 117 9.39 -25.97 24.83
C GLY A 117 9.92 -24.77 24.05
N PRO A 118 10.74 -25.03 23.05
CA PRO A 118 11.27 -23.98 22.20
C PRO A 118 10.19 -23.37 21.30
N SER A 119 10.36 -22.08 21.03
CA SER A 119 9.55 -21.35 20.06
C SER A 119 10.41 -20.35 19.30
N VAL A 120 9.96 -19.99 18.10
CA VAL A 120 10.53 -18.92 17.29
C VAL A 120 9.40 -17.95 16.93
N SER A 121 9.68 -16.67 17.10
CA SER A 121 8.78 -15.59 16.67
C SER A 121 9.44 -14.79 15.56
N VAL A 122 8.69 -14.50 14.50
CA VAL A 122 9.09 -13.64 13.40
C VAL A 122 8.04 -12.56 13.21
N SER A 123 8.48 -11.34 12.88
CA SER A 123 7.63 -10.23 12.48
C SER A 123 7.96 -9.85 11.06
N ARG A 124 6.97 -9.78 10.19
CA ARG A 124 7.11 -9.41 8.78
C ARG A 124 6.05 -8.41 8.41
N GLU A 125 6.38 -7.52 7.47
CA GLU A 125 5.47 -6.51 6.96
C GLU A 125 5.47 -6.46 5.44
N GLN A 126 4.39 -6.01 4.85
CA GLN A 126 4.34 -5.68 3.44
C GLN A 126 5.35 -4.58 3.13
N ARG A 127 5.99 -4.70 1.97
CA ARG A 127 6.88 -3.64 1.46
C ARG A 127 6.65 -3.51 -0.04
N ARG A 128 5.63 -2.74 -0.39
CA ARG A 128 5.28 -2.48 -1.79
C ARG A 128 5.76 -1.11 -2.21
N ARG A 129 6.38 -1.01 -3.37
CA ARG A 129 6.69 0.28 -3.96
C ARG A 129 5.40 0.99 -4.35
N VAL A 130 5.35 2.30 -4.14
CA VAL A 130 4.19 3.10 -4.46
C VAL A 130 4.62 4.39 -5.16
N VAL A 131 3.82 4.82 -6.10
CA VAL A 131 3.98 6.09 -6.79
C VAL A 131 2.72 6.91 -6.59
N ILE A 132 2.87 8.11 -6.06
CA ILE A 132 1.79 9.06 -5.81
C ILE A 132 2.01 10.29 -6.67
N ALA A 133 1.03 10.65 -7.48
CA ALA A 133 0.99 11.94 -8.15
C ALA A 133 0.35 12.98 -7.21
N MET A 134 0.96 14.15 -7.13
CA MET A 134 0.50 15.29 -6.35
C MET A 134 0.22 16.46 -7.27
N GLY A 135 -0.91 17.15 -7.09
CA GLY A 135 -1.29 18.29 -7.90
C GLY A 135 -2.05 19.36 -7.12
N THR A 136 -1.85 20.62 -7.49
CA THR A 136 -2.59 21.77 -6.97
C THR A 136 -2.61 22.90 -7.99
N ASN A 137 -3.70 23.69 -8.03
CA ASN A 137 -3.75 24.91 -8.84
C ASN A 137 -4.40 26.08 -8.12
N LEU A 138 -4.63 25.99 -6.80
CA LEU A 138 -5.21 27.05 -6.00
C LEU A 138 -4.30 27.48 -4.85
N GLY A 139 -4.34 28.77 -4.52
CA GLY A 139 -3.69 29.32 -3.34
C GLY A 139 -2.16 29.25 -3.38
N ARG A 140 -1.54 29.00 -2.24
CA ARG A 140 -0.08 28.89 -2.07
C ARG A 140 0.41 27.51 -2.51
N ARG A 141 0.56 27.34 -3.84
CA ARG A 141 0.75 26.02 -4.49
C ARG A 141 1.98 25.27 -3.96
N VAL A 142 3.15 25.92 -3.86
CA VAL A 142 4.39 25.30 -3.34
C VAL A 142 4.22 24.94 -1.86
N ALA A 143 3.71 25.85 -1.06
CA ALA A 143 3.47 25.58 0.37
C ALA A 143 2.48 24.44 0.60
N THR A 144 1.42 24.34 -0.22
CA THR A 144 0.44 23.25 -0.15
C THR A 144 1.09 21.91 -0.47
N LEU A 145 1.85 21.79 -1.58
CA LEU A 145 2.52 20.54 -1.93
C LEU A 145 3.60 20.16 -0.90
N ARG A 146 4.32 21.14 -0.35
CA ARG A 146 5.31 20.90 0.72
C ARG A 146 4.65 20.33 1.97
N ALA A 147 3.56 20.95 2.43
CA ALA A 147 2.81 20.48 3.59
C ALA A 147 2.19 19.08 3.37
N ALA A 148 1.70 18.79 2.16
CA ALA A 148 1.21 17.45 1.79
C ALA A 148 2.36 16.41 1.78
N LEU A 149 3.55 16.78 1.28
CA LEU A 149 4.73 15.92 1.32
C LEU A 149 5.16 15.62 2.76
N ASP A 150 5.10 16.63 3.65
CA ASP A 150 5.42 16.45 5.07
C ASP A 150 4.36 15.53 5.75
N SER A 151 3.09 15.64 5.36
CA SER A 151 2.04 14.71 5.81
C SER A 151 2.30 13.27 5.35
N LEU A 152 2.75 13.06 4.10
CA LEU A 152 3.14 11.75 3.59
C LEU A 152 4.35 11.18 4.35
N ARG A 153 5.35 12.01 4.69
CA ARG A 153 6.52 11.61 5.49
C ARG A 153 6.17 11.21 6.92
N ALA A 154 5.12 11.80 7.47
CA ALA A 154 4.62 11.51 8.80
C ALA A 154 3.63 10.33 8.84
N LEU A 155 3.19 9.82 7.68
CA LEU A 155 2.23 8.73 7.60
C LEU A 155 2.86 7.42 8.06
N GLU A 156 2.28 6.81 9.10
CA GLU A 156 2.72 5.51 9.60
C GLU A 156 2.53 4.44 8.52
N GLY A 157 3.55 3.63 8.31
CA GLY A 157 3.53 2.58 7.27
C GLY A 157 3.82 3.08 5.85
N PHE A 158 4.28 4.33 5.70
CA PHE A 158 4.69 4.91 4.44
C PHE A 158 6.08 5.55 4.55
N GLU A 159 6.98 5.22 3.65
CA GLU A 159 8.34 5.76 3.59
C GLU A 159 8.56 6.46 2.25
N VAL A 160 8.80 7.76 2.25
CA VAL A 160 9.17 8.53 1.05
C VAL A 160 10.60 8.21 0.67
N THR A 161 10.83 7.69 -0.54
CA THR A 161 12.18 7.34 -1.04
C THR A 161 12.70 8.35 -2.07
N GLN A 162 11.83 8.86 -2.94
CA GLN A 162 12.18 9.84 -3.97
C GLN A 162 11.07 10.89 -4.09
N VAL A 163 11.45 12.11 -4.43
CA VAL A 163 10.54 13.21 -4.74
C VAL A 163 11.02 13.87 -6.02
N SER A 164 10.13 14.10 -6.96
CA SER A 164 10.47 14.78 -8.21
C SER A 164 10.67 16.29 -8.00
N PRO A 165 11.34 16.98 -8.93
CA PRO A 165 11.16 18.43 -9.07
C PRO A 165 9.69 18.76 -9.31
N LEU A 166 9.31 20.03 -9.03
CA LEU A 166 8.00 20.56 -9.37
C LEU A 166 7.92 20.87 -10.87
N VAL A 167 6.77 20.56 -11.49
CA VAL A 167 6.46 20.91 -12.88
C VAL A 167 5.17 21.72 -12.95
N GLU A 168 5.14 22.73 -13.80
CA GLU A 168 3.93 23.49 -14.13
C GLU A 168 3.28 22.95 -15.38
N THR A 169 1.94 22.91 -15.41
CA THR A 169 1.19 22.47 -16.58
C THR A 169 -0.06 23.30 -16.77
N ASP A 170 -0.43 23.51 -18.03
CA ASP A 170 -1.69 24.12 -18.40
C ASP A 170 -2.87 23.29 -17.91
N PRO A 171 -4.00 23.93 -17.53
CA PRO A 171 -5.21 23.22 -17.15
C PRO A 171 -5.78 22.41 -18.31
N VAL A 172 -6.18 21.17 -18.06
CA VAL A 172 -6.83 20.30 -19.03
C VAL A 172 -8.34 20.54 -18.99
N GLY A 173 -9.00 20.80 -20.14
CA GLY A 173 -10.46 20.78 -20.23
C GLY A 173 -11.16 22.10 -20.53
N GLY A 174 -10.44 23.15 -20.95
CA GLY A 174 -11.07 24.36 -21.54
C GLY A 174 -11.79 25.31 -20.57
N VAL A 175 -11.76 25.05 -19.27
CA VAL A 175 -12.21 25.98 -18.23
C VAL A 175 -11.04 26.89 -17.86
N ALA A 176 -11.26 28.22 -17.88
CA ALA A 176 -10.23 29.17 -17.45
C ALA A 176 -9.95 28.96 -15.95
N GLN A 177 -8.76 28.47 -15.63
CA GLN A 177 -8.28 28.24 -14.28
C GLN A 177 -6.75 28.38 -14.26
N PRO A 178 -6.13 28.63 -13.09
CA PRO A 178 -4.70 28.76 -12.97
C PRO A 178 -3.97 27.47 -13.38
N ASP A 179 -2.71 27.62 -13.79
CA ASP A 179 -1.82 26.51 -14.10
C ASP A 179 -1.64 25.60 -12.88
N TYR A 180 -1.58 24.30 -13.15
CA TYR A 180 -1.31 23.30 -12.13
C TYR A 180 0.18 23.24 -11.78
N LEU A 181 0.46 23.05 -10.51
CA LEU A 181 1.76 22.63 -10.03
C LEU A 181 1.68 21.17 -9.64
N ASN A 182 2.53 20.33 -10.24
CA ASN A 182 2.50 18.88 -10.08
C ASN A 182 3.86 18.37 -9.61
N ALA A 183 3.83 17.25 -8.89
CA ALA A 183 5.00 16.48 -8.51
C ALA A 183 4.65 14.98 -8.42
N VAL A 184 5.68 14.15 -8.35
CA VAL A 184 5.54 12.72 -8.07
C VAL A 184 6.39 12.36 -6.86
N VAL A 185 5.79 11.60 -5.96
CA VAL A 185 6.46 10.95 -4.83
C VAL A 185 6.56 9.47 -5.09
N VAL A 186 7.76 8.92 -4.97
CA VAL A 186 7.99 7.47 -4.95
C VAL A 186 8.29 7.07 -3.52
N GLY A 187 7.65 6.01 -3.06
CA GLY A 187 7.81 5.52 -1.69
C GLY A 187 7.74 4.01 -1.60
N VAL A 188 7.82 3.53 -0.38
CA VAL A 188 7.52 2.15 0.01
C VAL A 188 6.44 2.20 1.08
N THR A 189 5.44 1.33 0.97
CA THR A 189 4.36 1.26 1.95
C THR A 189 4.04 -0.16 2.36
N ARG A 190 3.63 -0.33 3.62
CA ARG A 190 3.01 -1.58 4.10
C ARG A 190 1.49 -1.52 4.07
N LEU A 191 0.93 -0.33 3.86
CA LEU A 191 -0.51 -0.13 3.88
C LEU A 191 -1.22 -0.87 2.76
N ALA A 192 -2.33 -1.50 3.08
CA ALA A 192 -3.24 -2.09 2.10
C ALA A 192 -3.81 -1.00 1.17
N PRO A 193 -4.17 -1.31 -0.09
CA PRO A 193 -4.60 -0.31 -1.07
C PRO A 193 -5.73 0.59 -0.57
N GLY A 194 -6.77 -0.01 0.01
CA GLY A 194 -7.90 0.74 0.56
C GLY A 194 -7.53 1.63 1.74
N HIS A 195 -6.60 1.17 2.61
CA HIS A 195 -6.09 1.97 3.73
C HIS A 195 -5.29 3.17 3.22
N LEU A 196 -4.35 2.95 2.30
CA LEU A 196 -3.56 4.02 1.70
C LEU A 196 -4.46 5.12 1.11
N ILE A 197 -5.46 4.76 0.31
CA ILE A 197 -6.39 5.73 -0.29
C ILE A 197 -7.14 6.55 0.78
N ARG A 198 -7.59 5.93 1.86
CA ARG A 198 -8.27 6.66 2.94
C ARG A 198 -7.35 7.67 3.60
N GLU A 199 -6.09 7.30 3.82
CA GLU A 199 -5.09 8.21 4.39
C GLU A 199 -4.78 9.37 3.43
N LEU A 200 -4.65 9.11 2.12
CA LEU A 200 -4.49 10.19 1.14
C LEU A 200 -5.69 11.14 1.12
N HIS A 201 -6.90 10.62 1.15
CA HIS A 201 -8.12 11.45 1.23
C HIS A 201 -8.18 12.26 2.53
N ARG A 202 -7.68 11.72 3.66
CA ARG A 202 -7.58 12.46 4.91
C ARG A 202 -6.57 13.61 4.77
N ILE A 203 -5.41 13.36 4.19
CA ILE A 203 -4.42 14.41 3.90
C ILE A 203 -5.02 15.50 3.01
N GLU A 204 -5.73 15.14 1.95
CA GLU A 204 -6.40 16.10 1.08
C GLU A 204 -7.43 16.96 1.84
N ALA A 205 -8.24 16.33 2.69
CA ALA A 205 -9.25 17.03 3.50
C ALA A 205 -8.60 18.01 4.50
N ASP A 206 -7.50 17.60 5.16
CA ASP A 206 -6.73 18.44 6.09
C ASP A 206 -6.13 19.67 5.39
N HIS A 207 -5.90 19.57 4.06
CA HIS A 207 -5.41 20.68 3.22
C HIS A 207 -6.54 21.44 2.50
N GLY A 208 -7.76 21.31 2.99
CA GLY A 208 -8.90 22.13 2.55
C GLY A 208 -9.51 21.69 1.22
N ARG A 209 -9.31 20.45 0.78
CA ARG A 209 -10.02 19.92 -0.38
C ARG A 209 -11.51 19.87 -0.10
N VAL A 210 -12.28 20.68 -0.82
CA VAL A 210 -13.74 20.57 -0.87
C VAL A 210 -14.09 19.82 -2.15
N ARG A 211 -14.85 18.73 -2.05
CA ARG A 211 -15.34 17.99 -3.22
C ARG A 211 -16.36 18.86 -3.95
N GLY A 212 -15.94 19.44 -5.06
CA GLY A 212 -16.73 20.28 -5.95
C GLY A 212 -17.01 19.59 -7.30
N GLU A 213 -17.31 20.42 -8.31
CA GLU A 213 -17.61 19.94 -9.68
C GLU A 213 -16.45 19.13 -10.28
N ARG A 214 -16.82 18.14 -11.12
CA ARG A 214 -15.87 17.34 -11.90
C ARG A 214 -15.04 18.28 -12.80
N TRP A 215 -13.70 18.17 -12.73
CA TRP A 215 -12.73 19.05 -13.42
C TRP A 215 -12.57 20.46 -12.82
N GLY A 216 -13.09 20.74 -11.64
CA GLY A 216 -12.89 21.99 -10.93
C GLY A 216 -11.46 22.16 -10.40
N ALA A 217 -11.11 23.41 -10.09
CA ALA A 217 -9.85 23.75 -9.45
C ALA A 217 -9.73 23.06 -8.08
N ARG A 218 -8.52 22.58 -7.72
CA ARG A 218 -8.29 21.79 -6.50
C ARG A 218 -7.18 22.40 -5.66
N THR A 219 -7.43 22.48 -4.35
CA THR A 219 -6.38 22.86 -3.39
C THR A 219 -5.28 21.84 -3.31
N LEU A 220 -5.63 20.56 -3.31
CA LEU A 220 -4.70 19.41 -3.33
C LEU A 220 -5.38 18.21 -3.97
N ASP A 221 -4.63 17.47 -4.79
CA ASP A 221 -5.04 16.20 -5.40
C ASP A 221 -3.91 15.19 -5.21
N LEU A 222 -4.22 14.01 -4.63
CA LEU A 222 -3.28 12.93 -4.38
C LEU A 222 -3.82 11.64 -5.01
N ASP A 223 -3.21 11.23 -6.13
CA ASP A 223 -3.59 10.01 -6.84
C ASP A 223 -2.53 8.92 -6.67
N VAL A 224 -2.93 7.69 -6.29
CA VAL A 224 -2.05 6.52 -6.38
C VAL A 224 -1.90 6.13 -7.85
N VAL A 225 -0.70 6.26 -8.39
CA VAL A 225 -0.38 5.93 -9.79
C VAL A 225 -0.18 4.43 -9.94
N THR A 226 0.62 3.83 -9.05
CA THR A 226 0.88 2.39 -9.02
C THR A 226 1.20 1.94 -7.59
N LEU A 227 0.87 0.70 -7.28
CA LEU A 227 1.23 0.02 -6.05
C LEU A 227 1.82 -1.34 -6.41
N GLY A 228 3.06 -1.60 -5.98
CA GLY A 228 3.94 -2.63 -6.52
C GLY A 228 4.69 -2.18 -7.78
N GLU A 229 5.56 -3.03 -8.31
CA GLU A 229 6.32 -2.76 -9.52
C GLU A 229 5.60 -3.30 -10.76
N ALA A 230 5.40 -2.46 -11.76
CA ALA A 230 4.72 -2.83 -13.00
C ALA A 230 5.31 -4.10 -13.62
N GLY A 231 4.46 -5.11 -13.84
CA GLY A 231 4.82 -6.41 -14.40
C GLY A 231 5.51 -7.39 -13.44
N ARG A 232 5.59 -7.08 -12.15
CA ARG A 232 6.08 -7.99 -11.13
C ARG A 232 4.93 -8.62 -10.33
N GLU A 233 5.26 -9.65 -9.54
CA GLU A 233 4.28 -10.37 -8.71
C GLU A 233 3.66 -9.51 -7.60
N ASP A 234 4.36 -8.46 -7.16
CA ASP A 234 3.91 -7.52 -6.13
C ASP A 234 3.03 -6.38 -6.69
N GLU A 235 2.84 -6.31 -8.02
CA GLU A 235 1.97 -5.30 -8.62
C GLU A 235 0.50 -5.55 -8.26
N ILE A 236 -0.10 -4.56 -7.62
CA ILE A 236 -1.54 -4.59 -7.33
C ILE A 236 -2.30 -4.10 -8.55
N VAL A 237 -3.16 -4.97 -9.08
CA VAL A 237 -4.04 -4.67 -10.22
C VAL A 237 -5.49 -4.78 -9.77
N LEU A 238 -6.15 -3.63 -9.60
CA LEU A 238 -7.56 -3.52 -9.23
C LEU A 238 -8.33 -2.92 -10.40
N ALA A 239 -9.35 -3.63 -10.88
CA ALA A 239 -10.22 -3.11 -11.93
C ALA A 239 -11.18 -2.05 -11.37
N ASP A 240 -11.52 -1.04 -12.18
CA ASP A 240 -12.63 -0.15 -11.86
C ASP A 240 -13.94 -0.94 -12.05
N GLU A 241 -14.62 -1.28 -10.96
CA GLU A 241 -15.89 -2.05 -11.01
C GLU A 241 -17.07 -1.30 -11.64
N ARG A 242 -16.82 -0.12 -12.23
CA ARG A 242 -17.89 0.69 -12.83
C ARG A 242 -18.41 0.19 -14.18
N ASP A 243 -17.78 -0.80 -14.80
CA ASP A 243 -18.27 -1.33 -16.09
C ASP A 243 -19.56 -2.17 -15.99
N GLY A 244 -20.20 -2.27 -14.80
CA GLY A 244 -21.40 -3.09 -14.63
C GLY A 244 -22.45 -2.62 -13.64
N VAL A 245 -22.25 -1.58 -12.83
CA VAL A 245 -23.20 -1.16 -11.80
C VAL A 245 -23.74 0.24 -12.08
N GLN A 246 -25.05 0.31 -12.40
CA GLN A 246 -25.79 1.57 -12.41
C GLN A 246 -25.70 2.23 -11.04
N ALA A 247 -25.29 3.50 -11.00
CA ALA A 247 -25.21 4.33 -9.82
C ALA A 247 -26.58 4.42 -9.11
N GLY A 248 -26.80 3.55 -8.15
CA GLY A 248 -27.83 3.64 -7.14
C GLY A 248 -27.24 4.34 -5.91
N ALA A 249 -27.83 5.47 -5.55
CA ALA A 249 -27.44 6.34 -4.47
C ALA A 249 -27.11 5.60 -3.17
N ALA A 250 -25.90 5.78 -2.66
CA ALA A 250 -25.59 5.99 -1.24
C ALA A 250 -24.07 6.08 -1.07
N ASP A 251 -23.65 7.14 -0.42
CA ASP A 251 -22.28 7.43 0.03
C ASP A 251 -21.27 7.83 -1.07
N ALA A 252 -21.23 9.13 -1.34
CA ALA A 252 -20.29 9.80 -2.25
C ALA A 252 -18.83 9.83 -1.72
N SER A 253 -18.51 9.07 -0.67
CA SER A 253 -17.20 9.05 -0.03
C SER A 253 -16.24 8.00 -0.61
N TRP A 254 -16.73 7.07 -1.44
CA TRP A 254 -15.93 6.00 -2.01
C TRP A 254 -15.81 6.12 -3.53
N SER A 255 -14.64 6.49 -4.04
CA SER A 255 -14.32 6.31 -5.46
C SER A 255 -13.71 4.92 -5.62
N PRO A 256 -14.24 4.06 -6.51
CA PRO A 256 -13.62 2.78 -6.77
C PRO A 256 -12.16 2.99 -7.19
N LEU A 257 -11.28 2.25 -6.54
CA LEU A 257 -9.85 2.31 -6.77
C LEU A 257 -9.51 1.46 -7.99
N ALA A 258 -9.05 2.09 -9.06
CA ALA A 258 -8.43 1.37 -10.17
C ALA A 258 -6.91 1.51 -10.07
N LEU A 259 -6.20 0.39 -9.96
CA LEU A 259 -4.75 0.33 -9.95
C LEU A 259 -4.24 -0.63 -11.05
N PRO A 260 -3.17 -0.30 -11.73
CA PRO A 260 -2.55 1.04 -11.78
C PRO A 260 -3.53 2.08 -12.29
N HIS A 261 -3.30 3.36 -11.96
CA HIS A 261 -4.19 4.44 -12.39
C HIS A 261 -4.40 4.39 -13.93
N PRO A 262 -5.64 4.23 -14.42
CA PRO A 262 -5.91 3.80 -15.80
C PRO A 262 -5.38 4.75 -16.87
N ARG A 263 -5.21 6.03 -16.53
CA ARG A 263 -4.72 7.07 -17.45
C ARG A 263 -3.33 7.59 -17.11
N ALA A 264 -2.57 6.97 -16.22
CA ALA A 264 -1.24 7.45 -15.87
C ALA A 264 -0.31 7.51 -17.07
N HIS A 265 -0.38 6.48 -17.93
CA HIS A 265 0.45 6.33 -19.13
C HIS A 265 0.18 7.37 -20.23
N GLU A 266 -0.91 8.13 -20.14
CA GLU A 266 -1.30 9.21 -21.09
C GLU A 266 -0.95 10.60 -20.55
N ARG A 267 -0.56 10.72 -19.26
CA ARG A 267 -0.45 11.99 -18.56
C ARG A 267 1.00 12.46 -18.47
N ALA A 268 1.40 13.39 -19.32
CA ALA A 268 2.76 13.94 -19.28
C ALA A 268 3.11 14.58 -17.90
N PHE A 269 2.14 15.23 -17.25
CA PHE A 269 2.32 15.84 -15.93
C PHE A 269 2.53 14.82 -14.79
N VAL A 270 2.31 13.51 -15.05
CA VAL A 270 2.66 12.39 -14.17
C VAL A 270 3.98 11.79 -14.63
N LEU A 271 4.09 11.40 -15.92
CA LEU A 271 5.23 10.64 -16.44
C LEU A 271 6.54 11.43 -16.38
N VAL A 272 6.51 12.74 -16.72
CA VAL A 272 7.72 13.57 -16.75
C VAL A 272 8.34 13.71 -15.35
N PRO A 273 7.63 14.18 -14.31
CA PRO A 273 8.19 14.25 -12.97
C PRO A 273 8.52 12.86 -12.41
N TRP A 274 7.73 11.81 -12.71
CA TRP A 274 8.04 10.46 -12.28
C TRP A 274 9.38 9.98 -12.87
N ALA A 275 9.62 10.18 -14.18
CA ALA A 275 10.90 9.84 -14.80
C ALA A 275 12.09 10.64 -14.26
N GLN A 276 11.87 11.86 -13.77
CA GLN A 276 12.91 12.66 -13.12
C GLN A 276 13.24 12.10 -11.71
N ALA A 277 12.26 11.55 -10.99
CA ALA A 277 12.45 10.96 -9.68
C ALA A 277 13.00 9.53 -9.74
N ALA A 278 12.50 8.70 -10.68
CA ALA A 278 12.79 7.27 -10.73
C ALA A 278 12.84 6.73 -12.18
N PRO A 279 13.87 7.15 -12.99
CA PRO A 279 13.95 6.82 -14.42
C PRO A 279 14.07 5.32 -14.72
N TRP A 280 14.46 4.51 -13.71
CA TRP A 280 14.60 3.04 -13.83
C TRP A 280 13.27 2.28 -13.69
N MET A 281 12.19 2.93 -13.35
CA MET A 281 10.88 2.31 -13.21
C MET A 281 10.20 2.06 -14.55
N ALA A 282 9.09 1.34 -14.50
CA ALA A 282 8.23 1.06 -15.63
C ALA A 282 6.78 1.48 -15.32
N VAL A 283 5.99 1.69 -16.35
CA VAL A 283 4.57 1.99 -16.25
C VAL A 283 3.76 0.95 -17.00
N ARG A 284 2.61 0.57 -16.45
CA ARG A 284 1.63 -0.28 -17.15
C ARG A 284 0.84 0.56 -18.13
N THR A 285 0.70 0.02 -19.33
CA THR A 285 -0.12 0.56 -20.42
C THR A 285 -1.12 -0.51 -20.88
N PRO A 286 -2.14 -0.20 -21.66
CA PRO A 286 -3.02 -1.20 -22.25
C PRO A 286 -2.29 -2.28 -23.07
N ASP A 287 -1.16 -1.92 -23.69
CA ASP A 287 -0.35 -2.82 -24.52
C ASP A 287 0.70 -3.62 -23.72
N GLY A 288 0.77 -3.45 -22.42
CA GLY A 288 1.72 -4.11 -21.54
C GLY A 288 2.56 -3.16 -20.69
N VAL A 289 3.72 -3.64 -20.24
CA VAL A 289 4.64 -2.85 -19.39
C VAL A 289 5.68 -2.16 -20.27
N LEU A 290 5.90 -0.87 -20.02
CA LEU A 290 6.82 -0.03 -20.77
C LEU A 290 7.83 0.64 -19.83
N PRO A 291 9.14 0.66 -20.15
CA PRO A 291 10.09 1.48 -19.41
C PRO A 291 9.64 2.93 -19.35
N LEU A 292 9.78 3.57 -18.20
CA LEU A 292 9.22 4.90 -17.94
C LEU A 292 9.79 5.96 -18.90
N LEU A 293 11.08 5.87 -19.23
CA LEU A 293 11.73 6.78 -20.18
C LEU A 293 11.15 6.64 -21.61
N ASP A 294 10.76 5.42 -21.99
CA ASP A 294 10.12 5.19 -23.29
C ASP A 294 8.67 5.71 -23.30
N ALA A 295 7.98 5.60 -22.15
CA ALA A 295 6.63 6.13 -21.98
C ALA A 295 6.62 7.67 -22.12
N VAL A 296 7.58 8.35 -21.51
CA VAL A 296 7.72 9.82 -21.63
C VAL A 296 7.90 10.26 -23.09
N GLN A 297 8.59 9.48 -23.92
CA GLN A 297 8.78 9.81 -25.34
C GLN A 297 7.50 9.66 -26.18
N ARG A 298 6.49 8.95 -25.66
CA ARG A 298 5.22 8.68 -26.39
C ARG A 298 4.11 9.68 -26.07
N VAL A 299 4.28 10.52 -25.05
CA VAL A 299 3.29 11.52 -24.66
C VAL A 299 3.71 12.90 -25.12
N ASP A 300 2.71 13.75 -25.40
CA ASP A 300 2.98 15.16 -25.65
C ASP A 300 3.28 15.86 -24.32
N ALA A 301 4.54 16.22 -24.15
CA ALA A 301 5.04 16.93 -22.99
C ALA A 301 5.22 18.44 -23.23
N SER A 302 4.77 19.00 -24.35
CA SER A 302 4.94 20.41 -24.71
C SER A 302 4.32 21.38 -23.68
N GLY A 303 3.24 20.96 -23.02
CA GLY A 303 2.59 21.70 -21.95
C GLY A 303 3.23 21.55 -20.56
N VAL A 304 4.30 20.74 -20.42
CA VAL A 304 4.98 20.54 -19.12
C VAL A 304 6.20 21.45 -19.04
N ARG A 305 6.20 22.36 -18.11
CA ARG A 305 7.27 23.33 -17.86
C ARG A 305 7.95 23.05 -16.52
N ARG A 306 9.19 23.50 -16.38
CA ARG A 306 9.87 23.47 -15.09
C ARG A 306 9.14 24.41 -14.13
N GLY A 307 8.74 23.86 -12.99
CA GLY A 307 8.15 24.63 -11.89
C GLY A 307 9.19 25.32 -11.00
N PRO A 308 8.73 26.01 -9.96
CA PRO A 308 9.58 26.58 -8.92
C PRO A 308 10.35 25.51 -8.15
N SER A 309 11.29 25.94 -7.32
CA SER A 309 11.95 25.04 -6.37
C SER A 309 11.00 24.67 -5.22
N TRP A 310 11.24 23.51 -4.60
CA TRP A 310 10.56 23.13 -3.36
C TRP A 310 10.81 24.12 -2.21
N ASP A 311 11.91 24.89 -2.27
CA ASP A 311 12.31 25.88 -1.25
C ASP A 311 11.78 27.28 -1.54
N ASP A 312 11.21 27.50 -2.72
CA ASP A 312 10.67 28.80 -3.08
C ASP A 312 9.43 29.13 -2.24
N ASP A 313 9.31 30.37 -1.80
CA ASP A 313 8.07 30.89 -1.22
C ASP A 313 7.11 31.29 -2.34
N ASP A 314 5.83 30.93 -2.18
CA ASP A 314 4.79 31.38 -3.08
C ASP A 314 4.66 32.91 -2.98
N HIS A 315 5.14 33.64 -3.97
CA HIS A 315 4.78 35.02 -4.13
C HIS A 315 3.28 35.09 -4.47
N ILE A 316 2.48 35.53 -3.52
CA ILE A 316 1.10 35.92 -3.80
C ILE A 316 1.20 37.30 -4.48
N ASP A 317 1.02 37.35 -5.79
CA ASP A 317 0.75 38.62 -6.49
C ASP A 317 -0.60 39.14 -5.96
N LEU A 318 -0.51 40.07 -4.98
CA LEU A 318 -1.68 40.75 -4.40
C LEU A 318 -2.23 41.83 -5.34
N GLU A 319 -1.87 41.80 -6.63
CA GLU A 319 -2.30 42.79 -7.62
C GLU A 319 -3.37 42.27 -8.58
N GLU A 320 -4.50 41.68 -8.11
CA GLU A 320 -5.74 41.67 -8.91
C GLU A 320 -6.95 41.64 -7.98
N GLY A 321 -7.29 42.81 -7.44
CA GLY A 321 -8.48 42.88 -6.61
C GLY A 321 -8.86 44.29 -6.11
N LEU A 322 -8.44 45.33 -6.83
CA LEU A 322 -8.89 46.72 -6.56
C LEU A 322 -9.03 47.50 -7.88
N THR A 323 -10.07 47.23 -8.62
CA THR A 323 -10.76 48.17 -9.49
C THR A 323 -12.25 47.80 -9.62
#